data_27b3d95582cdfac55cadeb3e93d0d1ad
#
_entry.id   27b3d95582cdfac55cadeb3e93d0d1ad
#
_cell.length_a   1.000
_cell.length_b   1.000
_cell.length_c   1.000
_cell.angle_alpha   90.00
_cell.angle_beta   90.00
_cell.angle_gamma   90.00
#
_symmetry.space_group_name_H-M   'P 1'
#
loop_
_entity.id
_entity.type
_entity.pdbx_description
1 polymer ?
#
loop_
_entity_poly.entity_id
_entity_poly.type
_entity_poly.pdbx_seq_one_letter_code
_entity_poly.pdbx_strand_id
1 'polypeptide(L)'
;MAPDDARPSRWPASRVRTPRFDQGRNHRAAIGFILLAMEQTVDSDMALHAPDGVGVHCARAPMANRVSVETLKAMTTGIGDAAGRILPDKQLDVVCYACTSGSVVIGEDAVFAELNRGAPGAKTTSLITGVMRALDALQAKRIVVATPYLD
;
A
#
# COMPACT_ATOMS: atom_id res chain seq x y z
N MET A 1 -24.40 27.85 -39.23
CA MET A 1 -25.62 27.97 -38.40
C MET A 1 -25.36 27.15 -37.16
N ALA A 2 -24.85 27.81 -36.11
CA ALA A 2 -24.59 27.16 -34.82
C ALA A 2 -25.91 26.92 -34.09
N PRO A 3 -26.13 25.81 -33.43
CA PRO A 3 -27.33 25.62 -32.63
C PRO A 3 -27.20 26.47 -31.36
N ASP A 4 -28.03 27.51 -31.33
CA ASP A 4 -28.31 28.28 -30.11
C ASP A 4 -29.28 27.46 -29.24
N ASP A 5 -28.73 26.51 -28.48
CA ASP A 5 -29.47 25.76 -27.46
C ASP A 5 -28.92 26.12 -26.07
N ALA A 6 -28.86 27.43 -25.81
CA ALA A 6 -28.56 27.96 -24.49
C ALA A 6 -29.80 27.78 -23.58
N ARG A 7 -30.07 26.56 -23.15
CA ARG A 7 -30.97 26.36 -22.02
C ARG A 7 -30.41 27.14 -20.80
N PRO A 8 -31.21 27.96 -20.13
CA PRO A 8 -30.77 28.69 -18.97
C PRO A 8 -30.25 27.67 -17.95
N SER A 9 -28.98 27.87 -17.51
CA SER A 9 -28.39 27.03 -16.49
C SER A 9 -29.29 26.96 -15.28
N ARG A 10 -29.72 25.78 -14.89
CA ARG A 10 -30.51 25.52 -13.68
C ARG A 10 -29.75 25.90 -12.39
N TRP A 11 -28.46 26.10 -12.52
CA TRP A 11 -27.57 26.37 -11.40
C TRP A 11 -27.12 27.83 -11.44
N PRO A 12 -27.00 28.50 -10.29
CA PRO A 12 -26.40 29.83 -10.23
C PRO A 12 -24.97 29.79 -10.75
N ALA A 13 -24.51 30.89 -11.34
CA ALA A 13 -23.13 31.00 -11.80
C ALA A 13 -22.16 30.64 -10.71
N SER A 14 -21.15 29.80 -11.03
CA SER A 14 -20.13 29.42 -10.08
C SER A 14 -19.32 30.65 -9.65
N ARG A 15 -19.00 30.72 -8.36
CA ARG A 15 -18.11 31.77 -7.83
C ARG A 15 -16.72 31.22 -7.69
N VAL A 16 -15.75 31.91 -8.26
CA VAL A 16 -14.33 31.60 -8.03
C VAL A 16 -14.00 31.89 -6.57
N ARG A 17 -13.38 30.93 -5.91
CA ARG A 17 -12.89 31.04 -4.54
C ARG A 17 -11.42 30.66 -4.50
N THR A 18 -10.62 31.39 -3.74
CA THR A 18 -9.23 31.02 -3.44
C THR A 18 -9.23 30.21 -2.14
N PRO A 19 -8.93 28.91 -2.18
CA PRO A 19 -8.89 28.10 -0.98
C PRO A 19 -7.67 28.46 -0.12
N ARG A 20 -7.82 28.33 1.19
CA ARG A 20 -6.67 28.26 2.13
C ARG A 20 -6.54 26.82 2.55
N PHE A 21 -5.40 26.23 2.24
CA PHE A 21 -5.08 24.86 2.63
C PHE A 21 -4.45 24.87 4.03
N ASP A 22 -4.83 23.90 4.84
CA ASP A 22 -4.15 23.53 6.08
C ASP A 22 -3.02 22.52 5.79
N GLN A 23 -2.45 21.93 6.82
CA GLN A 23 -1.40 20.89 6.67
C GLN A 23 -1.95 19.57 6.11
N GLY A 24 -3.27 19.40 6.03
CA GLY A 24 -3.92 18.15 5.64
C GLY A 24 -3.84 17.06 6.73
N ARG A 25 -4.65 16.01 6.53
CA ARG A 25 -4.76 14.90 7.52
C ARG A 25 -3.46 14.12 7.69
N ASN A 26 -2.68 13.98 6.64
CA ASN A 26 -1.49 13.11 6.59
C ASN A 26 -0.20 13.94 6.57
N HIS A 27 -0.12 14.93 7.44
CA HIS A 27 0.96 15.93 7.44
C HIS A 27 2.29 15.41 8.00
N ARG A 28 2.29 14.26 8.70
CA ARG A 28 3.50 13.69 9.30
C ARG A 28 4.17 12.65 8.39
N ALA A 29 3.40 11.75 7.82
CA ALA A 29 3.92 10.72 6.92
C ALA A 29 2.79 10.08 6.09
N ALA A 30 3.16 9.50 4.95
CA ALA A 30 2.32 8.67 4.10
C ALA A 30 2.93 7.28 3.97
N ILE A 31 2.20 6.25 4.40
CA ILE A 31 2.60 4.85 4.31
C ILE A 31 1.74 4.15 3.25
N GLY A 32 2.38 3.52 2.28
CA GLY A 32 1.73 2.68 1.28
C GLY A 32 1.78 1.21 1.68
N PHE A 33 0.65 0.49 1.57
CA PHE A 33 0.59 -0.95 1.74
C PHE A 33 0.18 -1.62 0.43
N ILE A 34 0.98 -2.58 -0.02
CA ILE A 34 0.63 -3.45 -1.14
C ILE A 34 0.01 -4.71 -0.56
N LEU A 35 -1.31 -4.79 -0.68
CA LEU A 35 -2.13 -5.90 -0.18
C LEU A 35 -2.31 -6.96 -1.27
N LEU A 36 -2.70 -8.15 -0.88
CA LEU A 36 -3.18 -9.16 -1.81
C LEU A 36 -4.61 -8.81 -2.28
N ALA A 37 -4.96 -9.24 -3.49
CA ALA A 37 -6.30 -8.99 -4.04
C ALA A 37 -7.43 -9.46 -3.11
N MET A 38 -7.22 -10.56 -2.38
CA MET A 38 -8.19 -11.18 -1.48
C MET A 38 -8.04 -10.78 0.00
N GLU A 39 -7.09 -9.90 0.34
CA GLU A 39 -6.91 -9.40 1.72
C GLU A 39 -8.13 -8.58 2.16
N GLN A 40 -8.59 -8.78 3.41
CA GLN A 40 -9.84 -8.21 3.89
C GLN A 40 -9.69 -7.33 5.14
N THR A 41 -8.56 -7.36 5.83
CA THR A 41 -8.44 -6.76 7.18
C THR A 41 -7.32 -5.75 7.31
N VAL A 42 -6.20 -5.93 6.62
CA VAL A 42 -4.98 -5.12 6.82
C VAL A 42 -5.21 -3.63 6.60
N ASP A 43 -6.02 -3.24 5.63
CA ASP A 43 -6.34 -1.82 5.38
C ASP A 43 -7.07 -1.19 6.56
N SER A 44 -8.04 -1.89 7.13
CA SER A 44 -8.78 -1.45 8.32
C SER A 44 -7.89 -1.43 9.56
N ASP A 45 -7.11 -2.49 9.78
CA ASP A 45 -6.21 -2.62 10.93
C ASP A 45 -5.13 -1.52 10.92
N MET A 46 -4.52 -1.29 9.76
CA MET A 46 -3.50 -0.25 9.64
C MET A 46 -4.07 1.15 9.81
N ALA A 47 -5.27 1.41 9.31
CA ALA A 47 -5.94 2.69 9.53
C ALA A 47 -6.29 2.92 11.01
N LEU A 48 -6.67 1.85 11.73
CA LEU A 48 -6.99 1.92 13.16
C LEU A 48 -5.74 2.18 14.03
N HIS A 49 -4.59 1.62 13.63
CA HIS A 49 -3.34 1.69 14.40
C HIS A 49 -2.41 2.83 13.96
N ALA A 50 -2.72 3.52 12.86
CA ALA A 50 -1.91 4.63 12.41
C ALA A 50 -1.94 5.79 13.44
N PRO A 51 -0.78 6.34 13.81
CA PRO A 51 -0.75 7.52 14.67
C PRO A 51 -1.37 8.74 13.98
N ASP A 52 -1.85 9.70 14.77
CA ASP A 52 -2.38 10.96 14.24
C ASP A 52 -1.40 11.63 13.26
N GLY A 53 -1.91 12.08 12.13
CA GLY A 53 -1.14 12.73 11.08
C GLY A 53 -0.39 11.76 10.16
N VAL A 54 -0.50 10.44 10.35
CA VAL A 54 0.04 9.41 9.46
C VAL A 54 -1.06 8.88 8.55
N GLY A 55 -0.87 9.01 7.24
CA GLY A 55 -1.79 8.47 6.23
C GLY A 55 -1.47 7.04 5.86
N VAL A 56 -2.51 6.19 5.82
CA VAL A 56 -2.44 4.83 5.31
C VAL A 56 -3.09 4.79 3.93
N HIS A 57 -2.36 4.30 2.96
CA HIS A 57 -2.79 4.19 1.57
C HIS A 57 -2.56 2.78 1.08
N CYS A 58 -3.56 2.17 0.45
CA CYS A 58 -3.49 0.77 0.04
C CYS A 58 -3.68 0.64 -1.47
N ALA A 59 -2.91 -0.26 -2.09
CA ALA A 59 -3.19 -0.81 -3.40
C ALA A 59 -3.12 -2.33 -3.34
N ARG A 60 -3.79 -3.00 -4.27
CA ARG A 60 -3.85 -4.47 -4.29
C ARG A 60 -3.08 -5.02 -5.47
N ALA A 61 -2.16 -5.94 -5.19
CA ALA A 61 -1.51 -6.76 -6.21
C ALA A 61 -2.42 -7.90 -6.62
N PRO A 62 -2.50 -8.24 -7.91
CA PRO A 62 -3.27 -9.38 -8.37
C PRO A 62 -2.71 -10.67 -7.78
N MET A 63 -3.58 -11.61 -7.48
CA MET A 63 -3.24 -12.92 -6.92
C MET A 63 -4.08 -14.00 -7.55
N ALA A 64 -3.49 -15.16 -7.81
CA ALA A 64 -4.23 -16.34 -8.23
C ALA A 64 -5.09 -16.90 -7.09
N ASN A 65 -6.21 -17.53 -7.41
CA ASN A 65 -7.12 -18.12 -6.43
C ASN A 65 -6.51 -19.31 -5.66
N ARG A 66 -5.43 -19.89 -6.15
CA ARG A 66 -4.71 -20.98 -5.49
C ARG A 66 -3.33 -20.49 -5.04
N VAL A 67 -2.99 -20.72 -3.79
CA VAL A 67 -1.66 -20.44 -3.24
C VAL A 67 -0.72 -21.59 -3.51
N SER A 68 0.39 -21.31 -4.18
CA SER A 68 1.53 -22.21 -4.38
C SER A 68 2.80 -21.38 -4.51
N VAL A 69 3.95 -22.02 -4.47
CA VAL A 69 5.25 -21.35 -4.67
C VAL A 69 5.28 -20.63 -6.03
N GLU A 70 4.76 -21.25 -7.07
CA GLU A 70 4.72 -20.72 -8.44
C GLU A 70 3.82 -19.47 -8.50
N THR A 71 2.61 -19.56 -7.92
CA THR A 71 1.66 -18.42 -7.92
C THR A 71 2.13 -17.27 -7.08
N LEU A 72 2.82 -17.50 -5.97
CA LEU A 72 3.45 -16.46 -5.16
C LEU A 72 4.59 -15.77 -5.93
N LYS A 73 5.45 -16.53 -6.60
CA LYS A 73 6.53 -15.95 -7.44
C LYS A 73 5.97 -15.17 -8.63
N ALA A 74 4.88 -15.61 -9.23
CA ALA A 74 4.24 -14.91 -10.34
C ALA A 74 3.69 -13.52 -9.96
N MET A 75 3.49 -13.24 -8.67
CA MET A 75 3.02 -11.94 -8.19
C MET A 75 4.09 -10.85 -8.22
N THR A 76 5.37 -11.20 -8.38
CA THR A 76 6.50 -10.27 -8.19
C THR A 76 6.34 -8.97 -8.96
N THR A 77 6.10 -9.02 -10.27
CA THR A 77 5.93 -7.82 -11.11
C THR A 77 4.70 -6.99 -10.73
N GLY A 78 3.65 -7.62 -10.25
CA GLY A 78 2.42 -6.96 -9.80
C GLY A 78 2.61 -6.10 -8.54
N ILE A 79 3.66 -6.37 -7.74
CA ILE A 79 3.98 -5.60 -6.54
C ILE A 79 4.36 -4.17 -6.92
N GLY A 80 5.28 -4.00 -7.86
CA GLY A 80 5.73 -2.68 -8.29
C GLY A 80 4.63 -1.89 -9.01
N ASP A 81 3.80 -2.57 -9.81
CA ASP A 81 2.67 -1.93 -10.49
C ASP A 81 1.62 -1.43 -9.50
N ALA A 82 1.36 -2.20 -8.43
CA ALA A 82 0.46 -1.78 -7.36
C ALA A 82 1.06 -0.61 -6.58
N ALA A 83 2.36 -0.63 -6.28
CA ALA A 83 3.05 0.45 -5.59
C ALA A 83 2.96 1.78 -6.36
N GLY A 84 3.16 1.76 -7.68
CA GLY A 84 3.08 2.93 -8.54
C GLY A 84 1.69 3.57 -8.66
N ARG A 85 0.64 2.88 -8.21
CA ARG A 85 -0.74 3.41 -8.19
C ARG A 85 -1.10 4.11 -6.89
N ILE A 86 -0.26 4.00 -5.85
CA ILE A 86 -0.50 4.70 -4.59
C ILE A 86 0.01 6.13 -4.70
N LEU A 87 -0.89 7.09 -4.70
CA LEU A 87 -0.57 8.52 -4.72
C LEU A 87 0.50 8.86 -5.78
N PRO A 88 0.25 8.63 -7.09
CA PRO A 88 1.26 8.72 -8.13
C PRO A 88 1.98 10.07 -8.20
N ASP A 89 1.34 11.15 -7.72
CA ASP A 89 1.90 12.50 -7.71
C ASP A 89 2.53 12.90 -6.36
N LYS A 90 2.62 11.94 -5.43
CA LYS A 90 3.21 12.18 -4.10
C LYS A 90 4.17 11.07 -3.74
N GLN A 91 5.31 11.47 -3.19
CA GLN A 91 6.23 10.51 -2.61
C GLN A 91 5.66 9.93 -1.32
N LEU A 92 5.72 8.60 -1.19
CA LEU A 92 5.48 7.90 0.06
C LEU A 92 6.73 7.95 0.93
N ASP A 93 6.56 8.02 2.25
CA ASP A 93 7.68 7.89 3.19
C ASP A 93 8.10 6.43 3.35
N VAL A 94 7.12 5.52 3.35
CA VAL A 94 7.33 4.08 3.48
C VAL A 94 6.38 3.34 2.55
N VAL A 95 6.85 2.26 1.93
CA VAL A 95 6.02 1.30 1.22
C VAL A 95 6.28 -0.11 1.74
N CYS A 96 5.20 -0.82 2.06
CA CYS A 96 5.23 -2.15 2.68
C CYS A 96 4.52 -3.18 1.81
N TYR A 97 5.17 -4.32 1.56
CA TYR A 97 4.49 -5.48 0.99
C TYR A 97 3.84 -6.31 2.11
N ALA A 98 2.50 -6.35 2.09
CA ALA A 98 1.70 -6.95 3.15
C ALA A 98 1.34 -8.42 2.85
N CYS A 99 2.35 -9.23 2.57
CA CYS A 99 2.20 -10.68 2.41
C CYS A 99 3.41 -11.41 3.01
N THR A 100 3.18 -12.16 4.07
CA THR A 100 4.24 -12.88 4.79
C THR A 100 4.84 -13.99 3.93
N SER A 101 3.99 -14.91 3.45
CA SER A 101 4.44 -16.04 2.61
C SER A 101 5.04 -15.58 1.28
N GLY A 102 4.44 -14.56 0.65
CA GLY A 102 4.98 -13.95 -0.56
C GLY A 102 6.37 -13.37 -0.34
N SER A 103 6.60 -12.67 0.77
CA SER A 103 7.92 -12.11 1.10
C SER A 103 8.99 -13.19 1.26
N VAL A 104 8.63 -14.31 1.90
CA VAL A 104 9.56 -15.44 2.08
C VAL A 104 9.84 -16.17 0.76
N VAL A 105 8.81 -16.45 -0.04
CA VAL A 105 8.94 -17.24 -1.27
C VAL A 105 9.58 -16.46 -2.42
N ILE A 106 9.27 -15.17 -2.55
CA ILE A 106 9.85 -14.27 -3.56
C ILE A 106 11.27 -13.88 -3.16
N GLY A 107 11.48 -13.67 -1.86
CA GLY A 107 12.69 -13.12 -1.29
C GLY A 107 12.60 -11.59 -1.15
N GLU A 108 13.06 -11.07 -0.02
CA GLU A 108 12.92 -9.65 0.31
C GLU A 108 13.65 -8.74 -0.69
N ASP A 109 14.81 -9.14 -1.20
CA ASP A 109 15.55 -8.34 -2.19
C ASP A 109 14.72 -8.08 -3.45
N ALA A 110 14.06 -9.10 -3.98
CA ALA A 110 13.22 -8.98 -5.16
C ALA A 110 11.94 -8.16 -4.85
N VAL A 111 11.34 -8.37 -3.68
CA VAL A 111 10.20 -7.56 -3.21
C VAL A 111 10.59 -6.09 -3.12
N PHE A 112 11.73 -5.79 -2.48
CA PHE A 112 12.19 -4.40 -2.31
C PHE A 112 12.58 -3.75 -3.63
N ALA A 113 13.16 -4.49 -4.56
CA ALA A 113 13.43 -4.00 -5.91
C ALA A 113 12.13 -3.55 -6.60
N GLU A 114 11.08 -4.37 -6.52
CA GLU A 114 9.77 -4.05 -7.10
C GLU A 114 9.09 -2.86 -6.38
N LEU A 115 9.13 -2.82 -5.06
CA LEU A 115 8.60 -1.68 -4.30
C LEU A 115 9.32 -0.37 -4.68
N ASN A 116 10.65 -0.40 -4.81
CA ASN A 116 11.44 0.75 -5.26
C ASN A 116 11.14 1.15 -6.70
N ARG A 117 10.85 0.18 -7.58
CA ARG A 117 10.43 0.45 -8.96
C ARG A 117 9.11 1.22 -8.99
N GLY A 118 8.14 0.81 -8.17
CA GLY A 118 6.81 1.42 -8.14
C GLY A 118 6.71 2.70 -7.32
N ALA A 119 7.48 2.80 -6.22
CA ALA A 119 7.47 3.94 -5.31
C ALA A 119 8.90 4.42 -5.05
N PRO A 120 9.56 5.02 -6.06
CA PRO A 120 10.95 5.45 -5.92
C PRO A 120 11.11 6.49 -4.81
N GLY A 121 12.16 6.31 -3.99
CA GLY A 121 12.45 7.19 -2.85
C GLY A 121 11.72 6.88 -1.55
N ALA A 122 10.72 5.99 -1.55
CA ALA A 122 10.12 5.47 -0.34
C ALA A 122 11.04 4.46 0.35
N LYS A 123 11.02 4.41 1.69
CA LYS A 123 11.64 3.31 2.42
C LYS A 123 10.82 2.04 2.23
N THR A 124 11.49 0.96 1.86
CA THR A 124 10.83 -0.33 1.62
C THR A 124 10.82 -1.21 2.87
N THR A 125 9.75 -1.96 3.06
CA THR A 125 9.63 -2.95 4.13
C THR A 125 8.63 -4.05 3.72
N SER A 126 8.58 -5.12 4.52
CA SER A 126 7.59 -6.18 4.39
C SER A 126 7.04 -6.58 5.75
N LEU A 127 5.95 -7.35 5.79
CA LEU A 127 5.44 -7.89 7.05
C LEU A 127 6.47 -8.78 7.73
N ILE A 128 7.22 -9.61 6.97
CA ILE A 128 8.24 -10.48 7.57
C ILE A 128 9.42 -9.68 8.13
N THR A 129 9.84 -8.60 7.48
CA THR A 129 10.82 -7.64 8.03
C THR A 129 10.33 -7.10 9.38
N GLY A 130 9.06 -6.73 9.46
CA GLY A 130 8.44 -6.23 10.70
C GLY A 130 8.46 -7.27 11.82
N VAL A 131 8.10 -8.52 11.50
CA VAL A 131 8.15 -9.64 12.45
C VAL A 131 9.57 -9.87 12.96
N MET A 132 10.56 -9.96 12.07
CA MET A 132 11.95 -10.17 12.45
C MET A 132 12.48 -9.05 13.36
N ARG A 133 12.21 -7.80 13.01
CA ARG A 133 12.58 -6.64 13.85
C ARG A 133 11.91 -6.66 15.22
N ALA A 134 10.64 -7.09 15.29
CA ALA A 134 9.93 -7.22 16.56
C ALA A 134 10.55 -8.30 17.46
N LEU A 135 10.89 -9.45 16.88
CA LEU A 135 11.57 -10.54 17.61
C LEU A 135 12.95 -10.09 18.12
N ASP A 136 13.70 -9.36 17.31
CA ASP A 136 15.01 -8.79 17.71
C ASP A 136 14.84 -7.77 18.86
N ALA A 137 13.87 -6.86 18.75
CA ALA A 137 13.61 -5.87 19.80
C ALA A 137 13.19 -6.51 21.12
N LEU A 138 12.48 -7.64 21.07
CA LEU A 138 12.09 -8.44 22.24
C LEU A 138 13.22 -9.37 22.72
N GLN A 139 14.34 -9.43 22.00
CA GLN A 139 15.43 -10.38 22.25
C GLN A 139 14.95 -11.85 22.34
N ALA A 140 13.93 -12.19 21.55
CA ALA A 140 13.30 -13.50 21.56
C ALA A 140 14.24 -14.57 20.99
N LYS A 141 14.73 -15.47 21.86
CA LYS A 141 15.67 -16.55 21.47
C LYS A 141 14.99 -17.89 21.22
N ARG A 142 13.79 -18.07 21.73
CA ARG A 142 12.98 -19.28 21.54
C ARG A 142 11.55 -18.86 21.31
N ILE A 143 11.00 -19.30 20.19
CA ILE A 143 9.64 -18.99 19.76
C ILE A 143 8.94 -20.30 19.38
N VAL A 144 7.60 -20.28 19.46
CA VAL A 144 6.75 -21.28 18.84
C VAL A 144 6.08 -20.58 17.66
N VAL A 145 6.11 -21.23 16.51
CA VAL A 145 5.48 -20.72 15.29
C VAL A 145 4.21 -21.52 15.04
N ALA A 146 3.06 -20.82 14.96
CA ALA A 146 1.80 -21.39 14.53
C ALA A 146 1.38 -20.69 13.24
N THR A 147 1.19 -21.42 12.17
CA THR A 147 0.82 -20.86 10.87
C THR A 147 -0.30 -21.69 10.23
N PRO A 148 -1.13 -21.09 9.36
CA PRO A 148 -2.10 -21.82 8.54
C PRO A 148 -1.48 -22.36 7.25
N TYR A 149 -0.17 -22.20 7.04
CA TYR A 149 0.51 -22.57 5.81
C TYR A 149 0.79 -24.07 5.77
N LEU A 150 0.87 -24.60 4.54
CA LEU A 150 1.27 -25.98 4.30
C LEU A 150 2.78 -26.15 4.52
N ASP A 151 3.18 -27.38 4.91
CA ASP A 151 4.58 -27.79 5.07
C ASP A 151 5.33 -27.78 3.72
#